data_553fee29433ed205e5456550b1174a2a
#
_entry.id   553fee29433ed205e5456550b1174a2a
#
_cell.length_a   1.000
_cell.length_b   1.000
_cell.length_c   1.000
_cell.angle_alpha   90.00
_cell.angle_beta   90.00
_cell.angle_gamma   90.00
#
_symmetry.space_group_name_H-M   'P 1'
#
loop_
_entity.id
_entity.type
_entity.pdbx_description
1 polymer ?
#
loop_
_entity_poly.entity_id
_entity_poly.type
_entity_poly.pdbx_seq_one_letter_code
_entity_poly.pdbx_strand_id
1 'polypeptide(L)'
;MKAPGSRLQVSATGRAIIALLFVFSVGPILSALPFELAGELDAAGLRQTLARQKGRVVLLNFWATWCVPCREEFPELSKLQGKYGAAGFQLIGVSTDFAKVRPAVQKFLAEQRPSFPNYRKKSGGDDQDFIEAVDSSWGGELPFSVLYDRSGKKVRVYSGSLPLAAAEKEIRKLLAAR
;
A
#
# COMPACT_ATOMS: atom_id res chain seq x y z
N MET A 1 34.19 89.47 12.60
CA MET A 1 35.31 88.55 12.55
C MET A 1 34.70 87.12 12.40
N LYS A 2 35.15 86.38 11.40
CA LYS A 2 34.58 85.20 10.85
C LYS A 2 34.78 83.98 11.74
N ALA A 3 33.72 83.15 11.91
CA ALA A 3 33.86 81.79 12.32
C ALA A 3 33.52 80.88 11.13
N PRO A 4 34.30 79.79 10.86
CA PRO A 4 34.01 78.89 9.78
C PRO A 4 33.18 77.70 10.26
N GLY A 5 32.21 77.37 9.42
CA GLY A 5 31.33 76.24 9.63
C GLY A 5 32.02 74.90 9.30
N SER A 6 31.79 73.90 10.12
CA SER A 6 32.12 72.54 9.87
C SER A 6 30.91 71.76 9.31
N ARG A 7 31.06 71.25 8.07
CA ARG A 7 30.06 70.41 7.44
C ARG A 7 30.31 68.93 7.91
N LEU A 8 29.30 68.37 8.53
CA LEU A 8 29.23 66.92 8.76
C LEU A 8 28.75 66.25 7.47
N GLN A 9 29.62 65.45 6.87
CA GLN A 9 29.25 64.54 5.80
C GLN A 9 28.69 63.28 6.43
N VAL A 10 27.42 62.99 6.15
CA VAL A 10 26.80 61.73 6.49
C VAL A 10 26.98 60.80 5.32
N SER A 11 27.85 59.79 5.49
CA SER A 11 28.05 58.69 4.56
C SER A 11 26.90 57.70 4.69
N ALA A 12 26.06 57.63 3.66
CA ALA A 12 24.99 56.61 3.55
C ALA A 12 25.56 55.35 2.90
N THR A 13 26.02 54.39 3.70
CA THR A 13 26.28 53.03 3.24
C THR A 13 24.97 52.25 3.28
N GLY A 14 24.25 52.28 2.16
CA GLY A 14 23.09 51.44 1.94
C GLY A 14 23.48 49.96 1.78
N ARG A 15 23.29 49.17 2.81
CA ARG A 15 23.33 47.71 2.71
C ARG A 15 22.00 47.22 2.14
N ALA A 16 21.98 46.95 0.84
CA ALA A 16 20.88 46.27 0.19
C ALA A 16 20.83 44.80 0.70
N ILE A 17 19.84 44.49 1.56
CA ILE A 17 19.53 43.13 1.96
C ILE A 17 18.70 42.55 0.83
N ILE A 18 19.36 41.74 -0.03
CA ILE A 18 18.65 40.92 -1.02
C ILE A 18 18.00 39.76 -0.25
N ALA A 19 16.73 39.89 0.04
CA ALA A 19 15.92 38.80 0.56
C ALA A 19 15.70 37.76 -0.57
N LEU A 20 16.44 36.67 -0.54
CA LEU A 20 16.20 35.53 -1.41
C LEU A 20 14.91 34.85 -0.96
N LEU A 21 13.80 35.18 -1.63
CA LEU A 21 12.56 34.43 -1.48
C LEU A 21 12.73 33.06 -2.10
N PHE A 22 13.05 32.04 -1.28
CA PHE A 22 12.92 30.64 -1.65
C PHE A 22 11.44 30.33 -1.84
N VAL A 23 10.96 30.44 -3.07
CA VAL A 23 9.65 29.90 -3.44
C VAL A 23 9.78 28.37 -3.40
N PHE A 24 9.43 27.78 -2.26
CA PHE A 24 9.16 26.34 -2.19
C PHE A 24 7.94 26.05 -3.07
N SER A 25 8.21 25.64 -4.30
CA SER A 25 7.19 25.05 -5.16
C SER A 25 6.78 23.71 -4.54
N VAL A 26 5.75 23.74 -3.69
CA VAL A 26 5.04 22.53 -3.27
C VAL A 26 4.25 22.08 -4.48
N GLY A 27 4.88 21.22 -5.30
CA GLY A 27 4.15 20.49 -6.34
C GLY A 27 2.97 19.75 -5.71
N PRO A 28 1.85 19.56 -6.42
CA PRO A 28 0.74 18.78 -5.90
C PRO A 28 1.25 17.37 -5.61
N ILE A 29 1.39 17.04 -4.33
CA ILE A 29 1.49 15.66 -3.90
C ILE A 29 0.12 15.07 -4.22
N LEU A 30 -0.01 14.49 -5.40
CA LEU A 30 -1.16 13.67 -5.76
C LEU A 30 -1.05 12.41 -4.89
N SER A 31 -1.42 12.55 -3.62
CA SER A 31 -1.64 11.42 -2.73
C SER A 31 -2.78 10.62 -3.35
N ALA A 32 -2.46 9.51 -4.02
CA ALA A 32 -3.47 8.52 -4.37
C ALA A 32 -4.28 8.27 -3.10
N LEU A 33 -5.59 8.50 -3.17
CA LEU A 33 -6.47 8.26 -2.04
C LEU A 33 -6.26 6.80 -1.60
N PRO A 34 -6.02 6.54 -0.32
CA PRO A 34 -5.65 5.20 0.16
C PRO A 34 -6.71 4.11 -0.10
N PHE A 35 -7.83 4.50 -0.70
CA PHE A 35 -8.98 3.65 -1.00
C PHE A 35 -9.17 3.36 -2.49
N GLU A 36 -8.19 3.73 -3.32
CA GLU A 36 -8.18 3.40 -4.74
C GLU A 36 -7.38 2.11 -4.99
N LEU A 37 -7.67 1.49 -6.15
CA LEU A 37 -6.84 0.39 -6.62
C LEU A 37 -5.41 0.90 -6.86
N ALA A 38 -4.44 0.25 -6.24
CA ALA A 38 -3.01 0.55 -6.40
C ALA A 38 -2.50 0.19 -7.81
N GLY A 39 -3.30 -0.53 -8.60
CA GLY A 39 -3.00 -0.92 -9.97
C GLY A 39 -3.58 -2.27 -10.35
N GLU A 40 -3.10 -2.82 -11.46
CA GLU A 40 -3.46 -4.14 -11.94
C GLU A 40 -2.21 -5.04 -11.96
N LEU A 41 -2.38 -6.31 -11.62
CA LEU A 41 -1.31 -7.28 -11.57
C LEU A 41 -1.59 -8.45 -12.53
N ASP A 42 -0.63 -8.74 -13.36
CA ASP A 42 -0.43 -10.04 -13.99
C ASP A 42 0.53 -10.89 -13.13
N ALA A 43 0.85 -12.10 -13.55
CA ALA A 43 1.73 -13.00 -12.81
C ALA A 43 3.11 -12.38 -12.53
N ALA A 44 3.68 -11.67 -13.49
CA ALA A 44 4.98 -11.00 -13.32
C ALA A 44 4.90 -9.83 -12.34
N GLY A 45 3.86 -9.00 -12.47
CA GLY A 45 3.57 -7.87 -11.55
C GLY A 45 3.34 -8.34 -10.12
N LEU A 46 2.63 -9.48 -9.94
CA LEU A 46 2.43 -10.08 -8.62
C LEU A 46 3.77 -10.51 -7.99
N ARG A 47 4.58 -11.29 -8.73
CA ARG A 47 5.92 -11.69 -8.28
C ARG A 47 6.78 -10.49 -7.90
N GLN A 48 6.78 -9.43 -8.73
CA GLN A 48 7.53 -8.20 -8.44
C GLN A 48 7.00 -7.47 -7.20
N THR A 49 5.67 -7.41 -7.03
CA THR A 49 5.04 -6.79 -5.86
C THR A 49 5.43 -7.51 -4.58
N LEU A 50 5.41 -8.85 -4.57
CA LEU A 50 5.86 -9.65 -3.43
C LEU A 50 7.37 -9.50 -3.18
N ALA A 51 8.20 -9.48 -4.22
CA ALA A 51 9.65 -9.28 -4.08
C ALA A 51 10.03 -7.96 -3.41
N ARG A 52 9.24 -6.90 -3.63
CA ARG A 52 9.43 -5.59 -2.96
C ARG A 52 9.08 -5.62 -1.46
N GLN A 53 8.40 -6.68 -0.99
CA GLN A 53 8.04 -6.83 0.42
C GLN A 53 9.06 -7.63 1.23
N LYS A 54 10.20 -8.00 0.67
CA LYS A 54 11.27 -8.69 1.43
C LYS A 54 11.61 -7.91 2.72
N GLY A 55 11.78 -8.64 3.81
CA GLY A 55 11.94 -8.08 5.14
C GLY A 55 10.63 -7.92 5.92
N ARG A 56 9.47 -8.11 5.27
CA ARG A 56 8.14 -8.05 5.89
C ARG A 56 7.48 -9.42 5.90
N VAL A 57 6.63 -9.65 6.88
CA VAL A 57 5.66 -10.76 6.87
C VAL A 57 4.49 -10.30 6.02
N VAL A 58 4.14 -11.07 4.98
CA VAL A 58 3.10 -10.66 4.00
C VAL A 58 1.91 -11.61 4.05
N LEU A 59 0.70 -11.06 4.15
CA LEU A 59 -0.53 -11.79 3.86
C LEU A 59 -1.08 -11.28 2.52
N LEU A 60 -1.04 -12.13 1.50
CA LEU A 60 -1.67 -11.89 0.21
C LEU A 60 -3.07 -12.48 0.27
N ASN A 61 -4.11 -11.65 0.05
CA ASN A 61 -5.51 -12.06 0.11
C ASN A 61 -6.21 -11.81 -1.22
N PHE A 62 -6.85 -12.83 -1.77
CA PHE A 62 -7.65 -12.77 -2.98
C PHE A 62 -9.13 -12.69 -2.65
N TRP A 63 -9.82 -11.75 -3.29
CA TRP A 63 -11.21 -11.42 -3.01
C TRP A 63 -11.95 -10.95 -4.26
N ALA A 64 -13.27 -10.80 -4.17
CA ALA A 64 -14.07 -10.16 -5.19
C ALA A 64 -15.30 -9.48 -4.59
N THR A 65 -15.89 -8.53 -5.32
CA THR A 65 -17.09 -7.79 -4.87
C THR A 65 -18.33 -8.67 -4.75
N TRP A 66 -18.41 -9.74 -5.50
CA TRP A 66 -19.50 -10.73 -5.46
C TRP A 66 -19.27 -11.85 -4.41
N CYS A 67 -18.08 -11.94 -3.81
CA CYS A 67 -17.75 -12.94 -2.81
C CYS A 67 -18.19 -12.45 -1.42
N VAL A 68 -19.30 -12.98 -0.93
CA VAL A 68 -19.88 -12.59 0.37
C VAL A 68 -18.89 -12.78 1.53
N PRO A 69 -18.28 -13.98 1.74
CA PRO A 69 -17.34 -14.16 2.84
C PRO A 69 -16.10 -13.28 2.75
N CYS A 70 -15.64 -12.95 1.52
CA CYS A 70 -14.53 -12.01 1.34
C CYS A 70 -14.89 -10.61 1.90
N ARG A 71 -16.11 -10.15 1.64
CA ARG A 71 -16.59 -8.84 2.11
C ARG A 71 -16.74 -8.79 3.61
N GLU A 72 -17.17 -9.89 4.21
CA GLU A 72 -17.34 -10.03 5.65
C GLU A 72 -16.01 -10.01 6.41
N GLU A 73 -14.93 -10.61 5.86
CA GLU A 73 -13.63 -10.62 6.51
C GLU A 73 -12.84 -9.30 6.33
N PHE A 74 -13.20 -8.44 5.39
CA PHE A 74 -12.44 -7.25 5.01
C PHE A 74 -12.15 -6.29 6.18
N PRO A 75 -13.12 -5.98 7.10
CA PRO A 75 -12.86 -5.17 8.28
C PRO A 75 -11.82 -5.79 9.22
N GLU A 76 -11.82 -7.11 9.37
CA GLU A 76 -10.88 -7.80 10.26
C GLU A 76 -9.48 -7.83 9.65
N LEU A 77 -9.36 -7.96 8.34
CA LEU A 77 -8.10 -7.80 7.61
C LEU A 77 -7.51 -6.40 7.81
N SER A 78 -8.34 -5.36 7.76
CA SER A 78 -7.92 -3.98 8.05
C SER A 78 -7.42 -3.81 9.49
N LYS A 79 -8.09 -4.45 10.46
CA LYS A 79 -7.63 -4.45 11.86
C LYS A 79 -6.26 -5.15 12.01
N LEU A 80 -6.04 -6.28 11.35
CA LEU A 80 -4.75 -6.97 11.35
C LEU A 80 -3.64 -6.07 10.81
N GLN A 81 -3.87 -5.40 9.67
CA GLN A 81 -2.93 -4.45 9.09
C GLN A 81 -2.63 -3.30 10.06
N GLY A 82 -3.65 -2.68 10.64
CA GLY A 82 -3.49 -1.60 11.61
C GLY A 82 -2.68 -2.02 12.84
N LYS A 83 -2.94 -3.24 13.34
CA LYS A 83 -2.29 -3.78 14.56
C LYS A 83 -0.82 -4.13 14.36
N TYR A 84 -0.46 -4.69 13.20
CA TYR A 84 0.87 -5.28 12.98
C TYR A 84 1.70 -4.58 11.91
N GLY A 85 1.14 -3.60 11.19
CA GLY A 85 1.83 -2.91 10.12
C GLY A 85 3.16 -2.27 10.56
N ALA A 86 3.17 -1.58 11.71
CA ALA A 86 4.38 -0.99 12.28
C ALA A 86 5.42 -2.02 12.73
N ALA A 87 5.01 -3.26 13.04
CA ALA A 87 5.90 -4.36 13.40
C ALA A 87 6.51 -5.10 12.19
N GLY A 88 6.18 -4.66 10.97
CA GLY A 88 6.71 -5.25 9.74
C GLY A 88 5.78 -6.27 9.08
N PHE A 89 4.47 -6.20 9.35
CA PHE A 89 3.45 -6.92 8.62
C PHE A 89 2.95 -6.10 7.42
N GLN A 90 2.61 -6.76 6.32
CA GLN A 90 1.97 -6.15 5.17
C GLN A 90 0.86 -7.06 4.65
N LEU A 91 -0.37 -6.54 4.61
CA LEU A 91 -1.47 -7.15 3.90
C LEU A 91 -1.55 -6.56 2.48
N ILE A 92 -1.80 -7.40 1.50
CA ILE A 92 -2.01 -7.01 0.09
C ILE A 92 -3.29 -7.69 -0.37
N GLY A 93 -4.28 -6.89 -0.76
CA GLY A 93 -5.51 -7.39 -1.37
C GLY A 93 -5.38 -7.44 -2.90
N VAL A 94 -5.92 -8.50 -3.51
CA VAL A 94 -6.04 -8.62 -4.96
C VAL A 94 -7.46 -9.00 -5.32
N SER A 95 -8.19 -8.06 -5.94
CA SER A 95 -9.51 -8.36 -6.50
C SER A 95 -9.36 -9.20 -7.77
N THR A 96 -10.13 -10.27 -7.86
CA THR A 96 -10.27 -11.09 -9.06
C THR A 96 -11.45 -10.67 -9.93
N ASP A 97 -12.09 -9.54 -9.62
CA ASP A 97 -13.18 -8.99 -10.41
C ASP A 97 -12.76 -8.69 -11.85
N PHE A 98 -13.67 -8.89 -12.79
CA PHE A 98 -13.44 -8.53 -14.18
C PHE A 98 -13.30 -7.02 -14.39
N ALA A 99 -12.57 -6.59 -15.43
CA ALA A 99 -12.33 -5.17 -15.72
C ALA A 99 -13.62 -4.33 -15.81
N LYS A 100 -14.69 -4.89 -16.39
CA LYS A 100 -15.98 -4.21 -16.56
C LYS A 100 -16.66 -3.80 -15.24
N VAL A 101 -16.33 -4.45 -14.12
CA VAL A 101 -16.90 -4.12 -12.80
C VAL A 101 -15.92 -3.33 -11.91
N ARG A 102 -14.84 -2.79 -12.48
CA ARG A 102 -13.92 -1.91 -11.77
C ARG A 102 -14.59 -0.80 -10.95
N PRO A 103 -15.65 -0.12 -11.45
CA PRO A 103 -16.36 0.88 -10.63
C PRO A 103 -16.95 0.31 -9.33
N ALA A 104 -17.47 -0.94 -9.36
CA ALA A 104 -17.99 -1.60 -8.16
C ALA A 104 -16.85 -1.93 -7.15
N VAL A 105 -15.69 -2.34 -7.65
CA VAL A 105 -14.49 -2.55 -6.83
C VAL A 105 -14.06 -1.25 -6.15
N GLN A 106 -13.98 -0.15 -6.89
CA GLN A 106 -13.61 1.17 -6.35
C GLN A 106 -14.63 1.65 -5.31
N LYS A 107 -15.94 1.49 -5.59
CA LYS A 107 -17.00 1.82 -4.64
C LYS A 107 -16.84 1.03 -3.33
N PHE A 108 -16.64 -0.28 -3.43
CA PHE A 108 -16.41 -1.14 -2.26
C PHE A 108 -15.19 -0.69 -1.43
N LEU A 109 -14.06 -0.42 -2.08
CA LEU A 109 -12.86 0.07 -1.41
C LEU A 109 -13.08 1.44 -0.74
N ALA A 110 -13.82 2.34 -1.38
CA ALA A 110 -14.17 3.65 -0.80
C ALA A 110 -15.07 3.53 0.44
N GLU A 111 -15.97 2.52 0.47
CA GLU A 111 -16.83 2.22 1.61
C GLU A 111 -16.05 1.56 2.75
N GLN A 112 -15.21 0.56 2.44
CA GLN A 112 -14.45 -0.20 3.43
C GLN A 112 -13.23 0.54 3.99
N ARG A 113 -12.66 1.48 3.23
CA ARG A 113 -11.47 2.26 3.60
C ARG A 113 -10.33 1.41 4.15
N PRO A 114 -9.86 0.38 3.41
CA PRO A 114 -8.84 -0.53 3.91
C PRO A 114 -7.53 0.19 4.20
N SER A 115 -6.85 -0.22 5.27
CA SER A 115 -5.51 0.31 5.63
C SER A 115 -4.37 -0.40 4.91
N PHE A 116 -4.65 -1.09 3.81
CA PHE A 116 -3.70 -1.87 3.01
C PHE A 116 -3.94 -1.69 1.50
N PRO A 117 -2.90 -1.83 0.66
CA PRO A 117 -3.03 -1.69 -0.77
C PRO A 117 -3.90 -2.80 -1.37
N ASN A 118 -4.74 -2.42 -2.31
CA ASN A 118 -5.57 -3.31 -3.08
C ASN A 118 -5.25 -3.17 -4.57
N TYR A 119 -5.03 -4.30 -5.22
CA TYR A 119 -4.82 -4.41 -6.64
C TYR A 119 -6.02 -5.14 -7.29
N ARG A 120 -6.07 -5.13 -8.59
CA ARG A 120 -6.95 -6.00 -9.37
C ARG A 120 -6.12 -6.95 -10.23
N LYS A 121 -6.54 -8.19 -10.35
CA LYS A 121 -5.97 -9.11 -11.34
C LYS A 121 -6.21 -8.56 -12.74
N LYS A 122 -5.14 -8.44 -13.53
CA LYS A 122 -5.20 -7.96 -14.90
C LYS A 122 -6.01 -8.94 -15.77
N SER A 123 -6.94 -8.42 -16.56
CA SER A 123 -7.74 -9.22 -17.50
C SER A 123 -6.96 -9.51 -18.77
N GLY A 124 -7.24 -10.65 -19.41
CA GLY A 124 -6.66 -11.02 -20.71
C GLY A 124 -5.26 -11.64 -20.65
N GLY A 125 -4.75 -11.93 -19.43
CA GLY A 125 -3.56 -12.77 -19.23
C GLY A 125 -3.90 -14.24 -19.14
N ASP A 126 -2.89 -15.10 -19.08
CA ASP A 126 -3.06 -16.50 -18.77
C ASP A 126 -3.44 -16.66 -17.30
N ASP A 127 -4.63 -17.19 -17.03
CA ASP A 127 -5.13 -17.42 -15.70
C ASP A 127 -4.32 -18.50 -14.99
N GLN A 128 -3.82 -19.50 -15.73
CA GLN A 128 -3.00 -20.56 -15.20
C GLN A 128 -1.65 -20.03 -14.69
N ASP A 129 -0.98 -19.18 -15.49
CA ASP A 129 0.27 -18.52 -15.06
C ASP A 129 0.07 -17.71 -13.79
N PHE A 130 -1.07 -17.02 -13.67
CA PHE A 130 -1.38 -16.24 -12.47
C PHE A 130 -1.62 -17.13 -11.26
N ILE A 131 -2.37 -18.21 -11.41
CA ILE A 131 -2.62 -19.21 -10.36
C ILE A 131 -1.30 -19.81 -9.90
N GLU A 132 -0.44 -20.26 -10.82
CA GLU A 132 0.87 -20.84 -10.49
C GLU A 132 1.80 -19.84 -9.80
N ALA A 133 1.71 -18.55 -10.16
CA ALA A 133 2.46 -17.50 -9.48
C ALA A 133 2.03 -17.29 -8.01
N VAL A 134 0.81 -17.68 -7.67
CA VAL A 134 0.25 -17.65 -6.31
C VAL A 134 0.52 -18.97 -5.60
N ASP A 135 -0.17 -20.00 -6.05
CA ASP A 135 -0.05 -21.38 -5.54
C ASP A 135 -0.70 -22.36 -6.51
N SER A 136 0.00 -23.41 -6.90
CA SER A 136 -0.51 -24.42 -7.82
C SER A 136 -1.71 -25.22 -7.28
N SER A 137 -1.97 -25.15 -5.97
CA SER A 137 -3.14 -25.78 -5.34
C SER A 137 -4.39 -24.88 -5.38
N TRP A 138 -4.26 -23.61 -5.81
CA TRP A 138 -5.39 -22.71 -5.87
C TRP A 138 -6.24 -22.97 -7.13
N GLY A 139 -7.47 -23.36 -6.93
CA GLY A 139 -8.44 -23.60 -8.01
C GLY A 139 -9.24 -22.37 -8.43
N GLY A 140 -8.93 -21.17 -7.91
CA GLY A 140 -9.69 -19.95 -8.18
C GLY A 140 -10.83 -19.67 -7.19
N GLU A 141 -11.00 -20.53 -6.17
CA GLU A 141 -11.97 -20.31 -5.10
C GLU A 141 -11.62 -19.08 -4.25
N LEU A 142 -12.64 -18.45 -3.67
CA LEU A 142 -12.51 -17.24 -2.86
C LEU A 142 -13.28 -17.36 -1.54
N PRO A 143 -12.79 -16.71 -0.46
CA PRO A 143 -11.48 -16.07 -0.33
C PRO A 143 -10.33 -17.05 -0.43
N PHE A 144 -9.17 -16.56 -0.81
CA PHE A 144 -7.94 -17.34 -0.78
C PHE A 144 -6.80 -16.48 -0.24
N SER A 145 -6.00 -17.00 0.68
CA SER A 145 -4.91 -16.22 1.26
C SER A 145 -3.62 -17.02 1.36
N VAL A 146 -2.50 -16.33 1.15
CA VAL A 146 -1.17 -16.89 1.26
C VAL A 146 -0.33 -16.06 2.20
N LEU A 147 0.26 -16.69 3.21
CA LEU A 147 1.14 -16.06 4.18
C LEU A 147 2.60 -16.33 3.82
N TYR A 148 3.40 -15.27 3.76
CA TYR A 148 4.83 -15.32 3.48
C TYR A 148 5.61 -14.81 4.67
N ASP A 149 6.78 -15.40 4.94
CA ASP A 149 7.74 -14.92 5.92
C ASP A 149 8.57 -13.73 5.40
N ARG A 150 9.47 -13.21 6.23
CA ARG A 150 10.32 -12.06 5.89
C ARG A 150 11.30 -12.34 4.73
N SER A 151 11.61 -13.59 4.45
CA SER A 151 12.45 -13.99 3.30
C SER A 151 11.69 -13.98 1.98
N GLY A 152 10.34 -13.92 2.06
CA GLY A 152 9.44 -14.09 0.93
C GLY A 152 9.08 -15.56 0.66
N LYS A 153 9.41 -16.47 1.60
CA LYS A 153 9.02 -17.87 1.52
C LYS A 153 7.56 -18.04 1.93
N LYS A 154 6.80 -18.76 1.13
CA LYS A 154 5.43 -19.16 1.45
C LYS A 154 5.43 -20.12 2.65
N VAL A 155 4.67 -19.79 3.69
CA VAL A 155 4.60 -20.57 4.94
C VAL A 155 3.22 -21.16 5.22
N ARG A 156 2.18 -20.56 4.66
CA ARG A 156 0.81 -21.05 4.85
C ARG A 156 -0.11 -20.61 3.71
N VAL A 157 -1.01 -21.51 3.35
CA VAL A 157 -2.13 -21.25 2.44
C VAL A 157 -3.42 -21.44 3.22
N TYR A 158 -4.40 -20.56 2.95
CA TYR A 158 -5.75 -20.63 3.49
C TYR A 158 -6.73 -20.58 2.30
N SER A 159 -7.46 -21.67 2.09
CA SER A 159 -8.57 -21.75 1.14
C SER A 159 -9.88 -21.55 1.89
N GLY A 160 -10.76 -20.66 1.39
CA GLY A 160 -11.94 -20.20 2.09
C GLY A 160 -11.65 -19.08 3.11
N SER A 161 -12.64 -18.77 3.96
CA SER A 161 -12.52 -17.70 4.95
C SER A 161 -11.30 -17.86 5.85
N LEU A 162 -10.58 -16.76 6.08
CA LEU A 162 -9.38 -16.76 6.90
C LEU A 162 -9.72 -17.11 8.35
N PRO A 163 -9.13 -18.16 8.95
CA PRO A 163 -9.28 -18.46 10.36
C PRO A 163 -8.49 -17.44 11.19
N LEU A 164 -9.09 -16.26 11.42
CA LEU A 164 -8.42 -15.05 11.93
C LEU A 164 -7.54 -15.29 13.15
N ALA A 165 -8.03 -16.00 14.16
CA ALA A 165 -7.26 -16.26 15.38
C ALA A 165 -5.99 -17.10 15.11
N ALA A 166 -6.11 -18.12 14.23
CA ALA A 166 -4.97 -18.94 13.85
C ALA A 166 -3.98 -18.18 12.96
N ALA A 167 -4.47 -17.42 11.99
CA ALA A 167 -3.66 -16.59 11.12
C ALA A 167 -2.91 -15.51 11.92
N GLU A 168 -3.58 -14.84 12.85
CA GLU A 168 -2.96 -13.84 13.73
C GLU A 168 -1.87 -14.45 14.61
N LYS A 169 -2.09 -15.64 15.16
CA LYS A 169 -1.07 -16.36 15.95
C LYS A 169 0.18 -16.65 15.10
N GLU A 170 -0.01 -17.08 13.85
CA GLU A 170 1.12 -17.38 12.95
C GLU A 170 1.84 -16.10 12.53
N ILE A 171 1.12 -15.02 12.21
CA ILE A 171 1.69 -13.70 11.91
C ILE A 171 2.58 -13.23 13.06
N ARG A 172 2.09 -13.28 14.30
CA ARG A 172 2.88 -12.89 15.49
C ARG A 172 4.14 -13.72 15.65
N LYS A 173 4.07 -15.03 15.42
CA LYS A 173 5.23 -15.93 15.46
C LYS A 173 6.28 -15.53 14.43
N LEU A 174 5.86 -15.26 13.18
CA LEU A 174 6.76 -14.83 12.10
C LEU A 174 7.36 -13.44 12.35
N LEU A 175 6.60 -12.53 12.96
CA LEU A 175 7.09 -11.20 13.33
C LEU A 175 8.12 -11.23 14.45
N ALA A 176 8.02 -12.20 15.38
CA ALA A 176 8.98 -12.40 16.47
C ALA A 176 10.26 -13.13 16.00
N ALA A 177 10.23 -13.89 14.92
CA ALA A 177 11.40 -14.53 14.34
C ALA A 177 12.31 -13.47 13.71
N ARG A 178 13.60 -13.50 14.07
CA ARG A 178 14.66 -12.62 13.55
C ARG A 178 15.35 -13.24 12.34
#